data_7699218f8f19ebd4056b0bbd3a14bbf0
#
_entry.id   7699218f8f19ebd4056b0bbd3a14bbf0
#
_cell.length_a   1.000
_cell.length_b   1.000
_cell.length_c   1.000
_cell.angle_alpha   90.00
_cell.angle_beta   90.00
_cell.angle_gamma   90.00
#
_symmetry.space_group_name_H-M   'P 1'
#
loop_
_entity.id
_entity.type
_entity.pdbx_description
1 polymer ?
#
loop_
_entity_poly.entity_id
_entity_poly.type
_entity_poly.pdbx_seq_one_letter_code
_entity_poly.pdbx_strand_id
1 'polypeptide(L)'
;MNTHQIILGDCIAGMKTLPDGCVHTVITSPPYYGLRDYDGGDAEIGGEETPEQYVQKMVEVFREARRILRDDGTLWLNLGDSYATTSGGMEQLRKMGEDTPAYGKIKYADGYKGVSQKGKAGAKREGLKHKDLIGIPWRVALALQADGWYLRQDIIWNKPNPMPESVTDRCTKSHEYIFMLTKQPKYYYDHEAVKEDAVGKPHAPGNKNRTQPQDKGARDPALEPDRVWAADGKRNKRSVWTVTTKAYKGAHFATYPKDLIQPCVLAGCPVGGTVFDPFTGSGTTAVVALTHGRNYIGTELNPEYVKLAEARIADEVPNTLENCLTD
;
A
#
# COMPACT_ATOMS: atom_id res chain seq x y z
N MET A 1 -5.56 -11.43 -24.27
CA MET A 1 -4.48 -11.78 -23.31
C MET A 1 -4.12 -10.53 -22.56
N ASN A 2 -4.00 -10.60 -21.23
CA ASN A 2 -3.48 -9.47 -20.45
C ASN A 2 -1.98 -9.37 -20.67
N THR A 3 -1.47 -8.14 -20.73
CA THR A 3 -0.05 -7.87 -20.93
C THR A 3 0.58 -7.33 -19.67
N HIS A 4 1.88 -7.58 -19.49
CA HIS A 4 2.66 -6.92 -18.45
C HIS A 4 3.99 -6.40 -19.01
N GLN A 5 4.52 -5.39 -18.32
CA GLN A 5 5.81 -4.79 -18.61
C GLN A 5 6.45 -4.30 -17.30
N ILE A 6 7.70 -4.66 -17.06
CA ILE A 6 8.51 -4.11 -15.97
C ILE A 6 9.67 -3.32 -16.58
N ILE A 7 9.71 -2.03 -16.30
CA ILE A 7 10.76 -1.10 -16.79
C ILE A 7 11.86 -1.07 -15.74
N LEU A 8 13.05 -1.57 -16.08
CA LEU A 8 14.22 -1.50 -15.22
C LEU A 8 14.76 -0.07 -15.15
N GLY A 9 14.89 0.48 -13.94
CA GLY A 9 15.49 1.78 -13.70
C GLY A 9 14.72 2.65 -12.70
N ASP A 10 15.12 3.92 -12.62
CA ASP A 10 14.48 4.92 -11.75
C ASP A 10 13.00 5.11 -12.13
N CYS A 11 12.12 5.18 -11.11
CA CYS A 11 10.68 5.20 -11.33
C CYS A 11 10.21 6.47 -12.07
N ILE A 12 10.81 7.64 -11.80
CA ILE A 12 10.47 8.89 -12.51
C ILE A 12 10.92 8.80 -13.96
N ALA A 13 12.14 8.32 -14.20
CA ALA A 13 12.65 8.14 -15.55
C ALA A 13 11.81 7.13 -16.35
N GLY A 14 11.45 6.02 -15.72
CA GLY A 14 10.56 5.01 -16.33
C GLY A 14 9.18 5.56 -16.65
N MET A 15 8.54 6.30 -15.74
CA MET A 15 7.25 6.93 -15.99
C MET A 15 7.29 7.96 -17.12
N LYS A 16 8.40 8.70 -17.29
CA LYS A 16 8.56 9.66 -18.38
C LYS A 16 8.54 9.02 -19.78
N THR A 17 8.78 7.71 -19.88
CA THR A 17 8.66 6.99 -21.17
C THR A 17 7.21 6.64 -21.53
N LEU A 18 6.29 6.76 -20.56
CA LEU A 18 4.88 6.40 -20.73
C LEU A 18 4.05 7.62 -21.17
N PRO A 19 3.02 7.42 -22.02
CA PRO A 19 2.08 8.48 -22.39
C PRO A 19 1.26 9.01 -21.21
N ASP A 20 0.76 10.23 -21.33
CA ASP A 20 -0.20 10.81 -20.40
C ASP A 20 -1.50 9.99 -20.38
N GLY A 21 -2.08 9.80 -19.22
CA GLY A 21 -3.37 9.16 -19.05
C GLY A 21 -3.44 7.70 -19.52
N CYS A 22 -2.33 6.98 -19.57
CA CYS A 22 -2.28 5.60 -20.07
C CYS A 22 -2.65 4.53 -19.05
N VAL A 23 -2.69 4.85 -17.75
CA VAL A 23 -2.99 3.88 -16.69
C VAL A 23 -4.30 4.21 -15.97
N HIS A 24 -5.02 3.19 -15.51
CA HIS A 24 -6.33 3.33 -14.87
C HIS A 24 -6.21 3.48 -13.35
N THR A 25 -5.23 2.81 -12.75
CA THR A 25 -4.97 2.91 -11.31
C THR A 25 -3.48 2.73 -11.00
N VAL A 26 -3.03 3.41 -9.97
CA VAL A 26 -1.69 3.24 -9.36
C VAL A 26 -1.87 2.57 -8.01
N ILE A 27 -1.17 1.46 -7.78
CA ILE A 27 -1.22 0.72 -6.50
C ILE A 27 0.22 0.44 -6.09
N THR A 28 0.64 0.96 -4.94
CA THR A 28 2.06 0.90 -4.57
C THR A 28 2.32 0.99 -3.08
N SER A 29 3.50 0.50 -2.70
CA SER A 29 4.12 0.73 -1.40
C SER A 29 5.57 1.17 -1.64
N PRO A 30 5.87 2.46 -1.58
CA PRO A 30 7.24 2.96 -1.77
C PRO A 30 8.17 2.46 -0.67
N PRO A 31 9.50 2.54 -0.88
CA PRO A 31 10.46 2.32 0.18
C PRO A 31 10.18 3.22 1.38
N TYR A 32 10.13 2.67 2.59
CA TYR A 32 9.79 3.43 3.79
C TYR A 32 10.98 4.24 4.29
N TYR A 33 10.72 5.45 4.73
CA TYR A 33 11.71 6.38 5.25
C TYR A 33 12.55 5.77 6.39
N GLY A 34 13.87 5.73 6.19
CA GLY A 34 14.86 5.34 7.20
C GLY A 34 14.79 3.89 7.67
N LEU A 35 14.07 3.00 6.96
CA LEU A 35 13.91 1.61 7.39
C LEU A 35 14.90 0.66 6.72
N ARG A 36 15.32 0.88 5.49
CA ARG A 36 16.12 -0.09 4.73
C ARG A 36 17.03 0.58 3.71
N ASP A 37 18.11 -0.13 3.40
CA ASP A 37 19.00 0.08 2.28
C ASP A 37 18.73 -1.07 1.29
N TYR A 38 18.31 -0.74 0.08
CA TYR A 38 17.99 -1.70 -0.98
C TYR A 38 19.14 -1.85 -1.99
N ASP A 39 20.34 -1.33 -1.65
CA ASP A 39 21.52 -1.31 -2.52
C ASP A 39 21.31 -0.57 -3.86
N GLY A 40 20.38 0.39 -3.90
CA GLY A 40 20.04 1.18 -5.10
C GLY A 40 20.95 2.40 -5.34
N GLY A 41 21.94 2.64 -4.48
CA GLY A 41 22.85 3.77 -4.58
C GLY A 41 22.16 5.13 -4.41
N ASP A 42 22.66 6.16 -5.10
CA ASP A 42 22.16 7.55 -4.97
C ASP A 42 20.73 7.76 -5.53
N ALA A 43 20.23 6.81 -6.33
CA ALA A 43 18.87 6.85 -6.87
C ALA A 43 17.83 6.25 -5.93
N GLU A 44 18.26 5.66 -4.81
CA GLU A 44 17.38 5.00 -3.85
C GLU A 44 16.57 6.02 -3.04
N ILE A 45 15.27 5.75 -2.93
CA ILE A 45 14.33 6.49 -2.12
C ILE A 45 14.20 5.81 -0.75
N GLY A 46 14.02 6.60 0.32
CA GLY A 46 13.89 6.12 1.70
C GLY A 46 15.15 6.34 2.55
N GLY A 47 16.25 6.75 1.92
CA GLY A 47 17.53 7.08 2.59
C GLY A 47 17.77 8.57 2.82
N GLU A 48 16.79 9.41 2.60
CA GLU A 48 16.89 10.87 2.73
C GLU A 48 17.28 11.29 4.16
N GLU A 49 17.99 12.42 4.27
CA GLU A 49 18.47 12.91 5.55
C GLU A 49 17.36 13.37 6.49
N THR A 50 16.27 13.93 5.91
CA THR A 50 15.13 14.43 6.67
C THR A 50 13.80 13.88 6.17
N PRO A 51 12.78 13.79 7.04
CA PRO A 51 11.43 13.43 6.62
C PRO A 51 10.87 14.35 5.54
N GLU A 52 11.22 15.62 5.59
CA GLU A 52 10.78 16.66 4.65
C GLU A 52 11.34 16.38 3.24
N GLN A 53 12.61 15.99 3.14
CA GLN A 53 13.23 15.59 1.86
C GLN A 53 12.56 14.34 1.28
N TYR A 54 12.27 13.33 2.12
CA TYR A 54 11.54 12.15 1.70
C TYR A 54 10.14 12.51 1.17
N VAL A 55 9.39 13.34 1.92
CA VAL A 55 8.05 13.80 1.51
C VAL A 55 8.12 14.55 0.17
N GLN A 56 9.11 15.45 -0.01
CA GLN A 56 9.32 16.14 -1.27
C GLN A 56 9.60 15.18 -2.42
N LYS A 57 10.43 14.16 -2.18
CA LYS A 57 10.71 13.13 -3.18
C LYS A 57 9.47 12.33 -3.56
N MET A 58 8.63 11.99 -2.58
CA MET A 58 7.34 11.35 -2.84
C MET A 58 6.43 12.23 -3.69
N VAL A 59 6.37 13.55 -3.42
CA VAL A 59 5.60 14.48 -4.26
C VAL A 59 6.10 14.47 -5.71
N GLU A 60 7.41 14.46 -5.94
CA GLU A 60 7.99 14.38 -7.30
C GLU A 60 7.57 13.08 -8.02
N VAL A 61 7.68 11.94 -7.35
CA VAL A 61 7.25 10.65 -7.90
C VAL A 61 5.76 10.67 -8.26
N PHE A 62 4.92 11.13 -7.35
CA PHE A 62 3.48 11.09 -7.56
C PHE A 62 2.95 12.18 -8.49
N ARG A 63 3.73 13.24 -8.81
CA ARG A 63 3.43 14.14 -9.93
C ARG A 63 3.52 13.41 -11.27
N GLU A 64 4.57 12.59 -11.49
CA GLU A 64 4.67 11.78 -12.70
C GLU A 64 3.61 10.68 -12.74
N ALA A 65 3.33 10.03 -11.60
CA ALA A 65 2.23 9.09 -11.50
C ALA A 65 0.88 9.74 -11.85
N ARG A 66 0.65 11.00 -11.43
CA ARG A 66 -0.55 11.77 -11.77
C ARG A 66 -0.64 12.09 -13.26
N ARG A 67 0.49 12.33 -13.93
CA ARG A 67 0.54 12.59 -15.37
C ARG A 67 0.10 11.36 -16.17
N ILE A 68 0.66 10.19 -15.86
CA ILE A 68 0.32 8.94 -16.56
C ILE A 68 -1.03 8.35 -16.16
N LEU A 69 -1.59 8.78 -15.02
CA LEU A 69 -2.91 8.35 -14.55
C LEU A 69 -4.01 9.03 -15.36
N ARG A 70 -5.04 8.28 -15.76
CA ARG A 70 -6.26 8.80 -16.37
C ARG A 70 -6.93 9.83 -15.46
N ASP A 71 -7.77 10.70 -16.02
CA ASP A 71 -8.49 11.71 -15.24
C ASP A 71 -9.48 11.07 -14.25
N ASP A 72 -10.05 9.93 -14.61
CA ASP A 72 -10.94 9.14 -13.76
C ASP A 72 -10.19 8.07 -12.92
N GLY A 73 -8.86 8.10 -12.90
CA GLY A 73 -8.04 7.11 -12.25
C GLY A 73 -7.88 7.31 -10.73
N THR A 74 -7.40 6.27 -10.06
CA THR A 74 -7.18 6.22 -8.61
C THR A 74 -5.74 5.87 -8.25
N LEU A 75 -5.25 6.41 -7.14
CA LEU A 75 -3.98 6.04 -6.51
C LEU A 75 -4.27 5.39 -5.14
N TRP A 76 -3.68 4.22 -4.90
CA TRP A 76 -3.73 3.49 -3.64
C TRP A 76 -2.32 3.37 -3.09
N LEU A 77 -2.03 4.12 -2.02
CA LEU A 77 -0.70 4.30 -1.47
C LEU A 77 -0.59 3.66 -0.09
N ASN A 78 0.10 2.52 0.01
CA ASN A 78 0.40 1.90 1.30
C ASN A 78 1.67 2.50 1.91
N LEU A 79 1.58 2.93 3.15
CA LEU A 79 2.68 3.52 3.92
C LEU A 79 2.68 3.05 5.37
N GLY A 80 3.86 2.66 5.84
CA GLY A 80 4.15 2.45 7.26
C GLY A 80 4.87 3.65 7.86
N ASP A 81 4.83 3.73 9.19
CA ASP A 81 5.43 4.81 9.96
C ASP A 81 6.51 4.29 10.90
N SER A 82 7.43 5.14 11.30
CA SER A 82 8.52 4.83 12.20
C SER A 82 8.68 5.88 13.29
N TYR A 83 9.56 5.61 14.26
CA TYR A 83 9.84 6.50 15.39
C TYR A 83 11.22 7.12 15.25
N ALA A 84 11.35 8.38 15.70
CA ALA A 84 12.63 9.07 15.75
C ALA A 84 13.54 8.43 16.80
N THR A 85 14.75 8.04 16.38
CA THR A 85 15.77 7.46 17.25
C THR A 85 16.94 8.42 17.41
N THR A 86 17.60 8.41 18.56
CA THR A 86 18.90 9.12 18.72
C THR A 86 20.03 8.27 18.16
N SER A 87 21.03 8.93 17.56
CA SER A 87 22.21 8.28 16.98
C SER A 87 23.00 7.35 17.94
N GLY A 88 22.84 7.51 19.25
CA GLY A 88 23.46 6.63 20.25
C GLY A 88 22.73 5.31 20.52
N GLY A 89 21.41 5.26 20.27
CA GLY A 89 20.61 4.06 20.55
C GLY A 89 20.90 2.89 19.60
N MET A 90 21.22 3.18 18.34
CA MET A 90 21.58 2.13 17.36
C MET A 90 22.97 1.54 17.61
N GLU A 91 23.93 2.36 18.04
CA GLU A 91 25.27 1.90 18.43
C GLU A 91 25.20 1.00 19.68
N GLN A 92 24.33 1.34 20.63
CA GLN A 92 24.11 0.59 21.86
C GLN A 92 23.39 -0.73 21.59
N LEU A 93 22.41 -0.74 20.68
CA LEU A 93 21.73 -1.96 20.22
C LEU A 93 22.69 -2.88 19.43
N ARG A 94 23.61 -2.32 18.65
CA ARG A 94 24.65 -3.08 17.96
C ARG A 94 25.61 -3.74 18.96
N LYS A 95 26.04 -3.03 19.98
CA LYS A 95 26.89 -3.56 21.06
C LYS A 95 26.17 -4.61 21.92
N MET A 96 24.87 -4.45 22.16
CA MET A 96 24.05 -5.43 22.89
C MET A 96 23.77 -6.69 22.04
N GLY A 97 23.75 -6.60 20.72
CA GLY A 97 23.53 -7.75 19.82
C GLY A 97 24.73 -8.66 19.68
N GLU A 98 25.94 -8.16 19.96
CA GLU A 98 27.16 -8.97 19.92
C GLU A 98 27.36 -9.84 21.19
N ASP A 99 26.76 -9.44 22.33
CA ASP A 99 26.97 -10.07 23.64
C ASP A 99 25.74 -10.77 24.26
N THR A 100 24.57 -10.82 23.60
CA THR A 100 23.38 -11.46 24.21
C THR A 100 23.08 -12.84 23.62
N PRO A 101 23.08 -13.91 24.45
CA PRO A 101 22.73 -15.27 24.03
C PRO A 101 21.27 -15.47 23.60
N ALA A 102 20.40 -14.46 23.76
CA ALA A 102 18.95 -14.56 23.58
C ALA A 102 18.50 -14.46 22.10
N TYR A 103 19.32 -13.93 21.21
CA TYR A 103 19.09 -14.06 19.76
C TYR A 103 19.85 -15.28 19.27
N GLY A 104 19.22 -16.46 19.41
CA GLY A 104 19.75 -17.70 18.87
C GLY A 104 20.24 -17.50 17.45
N LYS A 105 21.45 -17.93 17.16
CA LYS A 105 22.06 -17.93 15.82
C LYS A 105 21.06 -18.53 14.84
N ILE A 106 20.28 -17.68 14.16
CA ILE A 106 19.57 -18.09 12.97
C ILE A 106 20.69 -18.38 11.96
N LYS A 107 20.99 -19.66 11.77
CA LYS A 107 21.88 -20.09 10.68
C LYS A 107 21.14 -19.79 9.38
N TYR A 108 21.47 -18.68 8.76
CA TYR A 108 21.12 -18.45 7.37
C TYR A 108 21.92 -19.44 6.51
N ALA A 109 21.28 -20.02 5.50
CA ALA A 109 21.94 -20.91 4.55
C ALA A 109 23.17 -20.20 3.95
N ASP A 110 24.25 -20.94 3.72
CA ASP A 110 25.53 -20.42 3.22
C ASP A 110 25.35 -19.53 1.99
N GLY A 111 25.85 -18.30 2.08
CA GLY A 111 25.86 -17.31 1.00
C GLY A 111 25.09 -16.02 1.27
N TYR A 112 24.27 -15.94 2.32
CA TYR A 112 23.54 -14.73 2.65
C TYR A 112 24.42 -13.73 3.43
N LYS A 113 24.96 -12.74 2.74
CA LYS A 113 25.45 -11.51 3.38
C LYS A 113 24.21 -10.76 3.86
N GLY A 114 23.93 -10.86 5.15
CA GLY A 114 22.81 -10.12 5.76
C GLY A 114 22.87 -8.67 5.30
N VAL A 115 21.77 -8.17 4.73
CA VAL A 115 21.63 -6.75 4.38
C VAL A 115 21.87 -5.99 5.68
N SER A 116 22.98 -5.29 5.74
CA SER A 116 23.30 -4.42 6.85
C SER A 116 22.14 -3.40 6.96
N GLN A 117 21.42 -3.40 8.07
CA GLN A 117 20.52 -2.30 8.41
C GLN A 117 21.38 -1.06 8.72
N LYS A 118 22.10 -0.58 7.72
CA LYS A 118 22.71 0.73 7.72
C LYS A 118 21.63 1.77 7.39
N GLY A 119 20.55 1.76 8.17
CA GLY A 119 19.82 3.00 8.30
C GLY A 119 20.86 4.03 8.73
N LYS A 120 21.01 5.13 7.98
CA LYS A 120 21.92 6.23 8.35
C LYS A 120 21.52 6.72 9.75
N ALA A 121 22.06 6.04 10.77
CA ALA A 121 21.87 6.36 12.16
C ALA A 121 22.47 7.76 12.35
N GLY A 122 21.63 8.74 12.65
CA GLY A 122 22.12 10.03 13.12
C GLY A 122 21.80 11.25 12.28
N ALA A 123 20.90 11.18 11.28
CA ALA A 123 20.36 12.43 10.72
C ALA A 123 19.74 13.22 11.87
N LYS A 124 20.26 14.42 12.16
CA LYS A 124 19.61 15.39 13.03
C LYS A 124 18.28 15.73 12.37
N ARG A 125 17.22 15.09 12.85
CA ARG A 125 15.86 15.30 12.37
C ARG A 125 15.40 16.61 12.99
N GLU A 126 15.56 17.71 12.31
CA GLU A 126 15.15 19.03 12.80
C GLU A 126 13.67 18.97 13.24
N GLY A 127 13.41 19.40 14.47
CA GLY A 127 12.06 19.45 15.03
C GLY A 127 11.49 18.14 15.60
N LEU A 128 12.14 17.00 15.46
CA LEU A 128 11.71 15.73 16.05
C LEU A 128 12.52 15.37 17.30
N LYS A 129 11.82 15.02 18.38
CA LYS A 129 12.43 14.56 19.62
C LYS A 129 12.61 13.04 19.58
N HIS A 130 13.51 12.54 20.39
CA HIS A 130 13.65 11.09 20.60
C HIS A 130 12.32 10.47 20.99
N LYS A 131 11.96 9.34 20.33
CA LYS A 131 10.69 8.61 20.46
C LYS A 131 9.46 9.28 19.82
N ASP A 132 9.57 10.46 19.19
CA ASP A 132 8.44 10.97 18.43
C ASP A 132 8.05 10.01 17.30
N LEU A 133 6.77 9.80 17.11
CA LEU A 133 6.26 9.19 15.89
C LEU A 133 6.49 10.17 14.75
N ILE A 134 7.15 9.75 13.67
CA ILE A 134 7.56 10.67 12.59
C ILE A 134 6.34 11.16 11.80
N GLY A 135 5.33 10.32 11.64
CA GLY A 135 4.09 10.67 10.96
C GLY A 135 4.21 10.65 9.42
N ILE A 136 5.16 9.91 8.87
CA ILE A 136 5.41 9.82 7.42
C ILE A 136 4.15 9.58 6.60
N PRO A 137 3.27 8.62 6.92
CA PRO A 137 2.09 8.35 6.10
C PRO A 137 1.22 9.59 5.91
N TRP A 138 0.93 10.30 7.01
CA TRP A 138 0.09 11.49 6.97
C TRP A 138 0.80 12.70 6.38
N ARG A 139 2.12 12.86 6.60
CA ARG A 139 2.91 13.92 5.97
C ARG A 139 2.88 13.79 4.44
N VAL A 140 3.06 12.57 3.91
CA VAL A 140 2.98 12.31 2.47
C VAL A 140 1.56 12.55 1.95
N ALA A 141 0.53 11.99 2.61
CA ALA A 141 -0.85 12.14 2.18
C ALA A 141 -1.28 13.61 2.10
N LEU A 142 -0.94 14.42 3.12
CA LEU A 142 -1.27 15.85 3.16
C LEU A 142 -0.44 16.65 2.15
N ALA A 143 0.83 16.30 1.92
CA ALA A 143 1.64 16.94 0.90
C ALA A 143 1.10 16.67 -0.52
N LEU A 144 0.66 15.45 -0.80
CA LEU A 144 0.00 15.12 -2.07
C LEU A 144 -1.32 15.86 -2.22
N GLN A 145 -2.11 15.99 -1.14
CA GLN A 145 -3.34 16.78 -1.16
C GLN A 145 -3.03 18.26 -1.49
N ALA A 146 -2.00 18.84 -0.88
CA ALA A 146 -1.56 20.19 -1.17
C ALA A 146 -1.01 20.35 -2.60
N ASP A 147 -0.45 19.29 -3.18
CA ASP A 147 0.02 19.22 -4.57
C ASP A 147 -1.10 18.98 -5.60
N GLY A 148 -2.37 18.98 -5.18
CA GLY A 148 -3.55 18.97 -6.04
C GLY A 148 -4.22 17.61 -6.22
N TRP A 149 -3.82 16.59 -5.46
CA TRP A 149 -4.59 15.34 -5.36
C TRP A 149 -5.82 15.52 -4.48
N TYR A 150 -6.88 14.78 -4.77
CA TYR A 150 -8.02 14.62 -3.86
C TYR A 150 -7.72 13.47 -2.90
N LEU A 151 -7.44 13.74 -1.64
CA LEU A 151 -7.33 12.71 -0.60
C LEU A 151 -8.74 12.24 -0.24
N ARG A 152 -9.12 11.06 -0.73
CA ARG A 152 -10.49 10.55 -0.63
C ARG A 152 -10.75 9.73 0.61
N GLN A 153 -9.79 8.92 1.02
CA GLN A 153 -9.96 8.02 2.16
C GLN A 153 -8.61 7.60 2.73
N ASP A 154 -8.56 7.43 4.04
CA ASP A 154 -7.60 6.63 4.77
C ASP A 154 -8.20 5.25 5.04
N ILE A 155 -7.42 4.22 4.82
CA ILE A 155 -7.77 2.82 5.08
C ILE A 155 -6.74 2.27 6.03
N ILE A 156 -7.19 1.59 7.08
CA ILE A 156 -6.34 0.95 8.06
C ILE A 156 -6.11 -0.50 7.65
N TRP A 157 -4.89 -0.86 7.36
CA TRP A 157 -4.49 -2.26 7.32
C TRP A 157 -4.20 -2.74 8.74
N ASN A 158 -5.16 -3.38 9.37
CA ASN A 158 -5.00 -4.04 10.66
C ASN A 158 -4.27 -5.38 10.48
N LYS A 159 -3.12 -5.56 11.14
CA LYS A 159 -2.27 -6.75 11.11
C LYS A 159 -2.53 -7.60 12.35
N PRO A 160 -3.23 -8.74 12.26
CA PRO A 160 -3.46 -9.61 13.43
C PRO A 160 -2.17 -10.21 14.00
N ASN A 161 -1.14 -10.30 13.17
CA ASN A 161 0.19 -10.86 13.49
C ASN A 161 1.30 -9.83 13.23
N PRO A 162 1.32 -8.67 13.93
CA PRO A 162 2.37 -7.69 13.76
C PRO A 162 3.72 -8.25 14.24
N MET A 163 4.84 -7.66 13.80
CA MET A 163 6.14 -7.95 14.40
C MET A 163 6.10 -7.63 15.89
N PRO A 164 6.57 -8.53 16.76
CA PRO A 164 6.68 -8.23 18.19
C PRO A 164 7.61 -7.03 18.44
N GLU A 165 7.19 -6.16 19.35
CA GLU A 165 7.98 -5.01 19.80
C GLU A 165 8.23 -5.11 21.32
N SER A 166 9.48 -4.98 21.73
CA SER A 166 9.87 -4.95 23.15
C SER A 166 9.69 -3.56 23.76
N VAL A 167 8.54 -2.92 23.55
CA VAL A 167 8.24 -1.58 24.07
C VAL A 167 7.26 -1.66 25.22
N THR A 168 7.47 -0.83 26.25
CA THR A 168 6.66 -0.81 27.49
C THR A 168 5.98 0.53 27.75
N ASP A 169 6.27 1.53 26.94
CA ASP A 169 5.80 2.91 27.10
C ASP A 169 4.79 3.36 26.03
N ARG A 170 4.38 2.45 25.16
CA ARG A 170 3.32 2.61 24.16
C ARG A 170 2.77 1.27 23.72
N CYS A 171 1.65 1.30 23.01
CA CYS A 171 1.12 0.08 22.36
C CYS A 171 2.03 -0.40 21.24
N THR A 172 2.08 -1.73 21.04
CA THR A 172 2.68 -2.34 19.85
C THR A 172 1.95 -1.87 18.60
N LYS A 173 2.70 -1.42 17.59
CA LYS A 173 2.11 -0.96 16.33
C LYS A 173 1.63 -2.15 15.51
N SER A 174 0.32 -2.22 15.27
CA SER A 174 -0.33 -3.34 14.59
C SER A 174 -1.06 -2.93 13.30
N HIS A 175 -0.77 -1.75 12.76
CA HIS A 175 -1.42 -1.28 11.54
C HIS A 175 -0.49 -0.45 10.66
N GLU A 176 -0.87 -0.37 9.40
CA GLU A 176 -0.35 0.58 8.40
C GLU A 176 -1.53 1.29 7.73
N TYR A 177 -1.22 2.29 6.90
CA TYR A 177 -2.22 3.06 6.17
C TYR A 177 -2.20 2.71 4.69
N ILE A 178 -3.38 2.69 4.07
CA ILE A 178 -3.54 2.80 2.63
C ILE A 178 -4.33 4.07 2.37
N PHE A 179 -3.74 5.04 1.68
CA PHE A 179 -4.45 6.23 1.26
C PHE A 179 -5.01 6.04 -0.14
N MET A 180 -6.28 6.33 -0.29
CA MET A 180 -6.92 6.44 -1.60
C MET A 180 -6.93 7.89 -2.01
N LEU A 181 -6.27 8.19 -3.13
CA LEU A 181 -6.24 9.52 -3.74
C LEU A 181 -6.76 9.45 -5.17
N THR A 182 -7.28 10.57 -5.67
CA THR A 182 -7.80 10.68 -7.03
C THR A 182 -7.36 11.96 -7.69
N LYS A 183 -7.33 11.96 -9.02
CA LYS A 183 -6.95 13.11 -9.83
C LYS A 183 -8.07 14.14 -9.93
N GLN A 184 -9.31 13.67 -9.88
CA GLN A 184 -10.54 14.44 -10.01
C GLN A 184 -11.57 14.05 -8.94
N PRO A 185 -12.57 14.88 -8.63
CA PRO A 185 -13.64 14.54 -7.68
C PRO A 185 -14.55 13.41 -8.20
N LYS A 186 -14.64 13.23 -9.52
CA LYS A 186 -15.36 12.13 -10.17
C LYS A 186 -14.34 11.15 -10.75
N TYR A 187 -14.42 9.90 -10.34
CA TYR A 187 -13.44 8.85 -10.67
C TYR A 187 -14.12 7.50 -10.79
N TYR A 188 -13.40 6.53 -11.37
CA TYR A 188 -13.85 5.14 -11.45
C TYR A 188 -13.71 4.46 -10.07
N TYR A 189 -14.76 3.83 -9.61
CA TYR A 189 -14.75 3.01 -8.41
C TYR A 189 -15.85 1.93 -8.51
N ASP A 190 -15.45 0.67 -8.67
CA ASP A 190 -16.39 -0.47 -8.70
C ASP A 190 -16.70 -0.91 -7.27
N HIS A 191 -17.73 -0.34 -6.68
CA HIS A 191 -18.14 -0.65 -5.31
C HIS A 191 -18.77 -2.04 -5.21
N GLU A 192 -19.38 -2.56 -6.28
CA GLU A 192 -20.01 -3.88 -6.30
C GLU A 192 -18.96 -4.98 -6.21
N ALA A 193 -17.82 -4.83 -6.92
CA ALA A 193 -16.74 -5.82 -6.92
C ALA A 193 -16.06 -6.01 -5.55
N VAL A 194 -16.22 -5.06 -4.64
CA VAL A 194 -15.54 -5.07 -3.32
C VAL A 194 -16.49 -5.10 -2.13
N LYS A 195 -17.80 -5.31 -2.35
CA LYS A 195 -18.76 -5.49 -1.25
C LYS A 195 -18.32 -6.62 -0.32
N GLU A 196 -18.55 -6.43 0.96
CA GLU A 196 -18.32 -7.43 2.01
C GLU A 196 -19.63 -7.95 2.59
N ASP A 197 -19.60 -9.12 3.22
CA ASP A 197 -20.79 -9.68 3.85
C ASP A 197 -21.30 -8.77 4.98
N ALA A 198 -22.60 -8.54 5.02
CA ALA A 198 -23.22 -7.80 6.10
C ALA A 198 -23.18 -8.64 7.39
N VAL A 199 -22.66 -8.05 8.48
CA VAL A 199 -22.67 -8.69 9.80
C VAL A 199 -23.93 -8.21 10.54
N GLY A 200 -24.79 -9.14 10.95
CA GLY A 200 -26.02 -8.88 11.68
C GLY A 200 -27.27 -9.33 10.92
N LYS A 201 -28.35 -9.53 11.67
CA LYS A 201 -29.66 -9.80 11.06
C LYS A 201 -30.14 -8.55 10.35
N PRO A 202 -30.75 -8.67 9.15
CA PRO A 202 -31.45 -7.54 8.54
C PRO A 202 -32.38 -6.92 9.58
N HIS A 203 -32.31 -5.62 9.79
CA HIS A 203 -33.34 -4.98 10.58
C HIS A 203 -34.67 -5.20 9.86
N ALA A 204 -35.64 -5.80 10.54
CA ALA A 204 -37.00 -5.85 10.05
C ALA A 204 -37.43 -4.41 9.71
N PRO A 205 -38.17 -4.20 8.60
CA PRO A 205 -38.64 -2.88 8.24
C PRO A 205 -39.32 -2.27 9.47
N GLY A 206 -38.83 -1.11 9.89
CA GLY A 206 -39.26 -0.46 11.13
C GLY A 206 -40.76 -0.36 11.19
N ASN A 207 -41.34 -0.72 12.32
CA ASN A 207 -42.79 -0.65 12.59
C ASN A 207 -43.25 0.79 12.25
N LYS A 208 -44.07 0.92 11.21
CA LYS A 208 -44.61 2.22 10.72
C LYS A 208 -45.48 2.95 11.75
N ASN A 209 -45.69 2.38 12.93
CA ASN A 209 -46.53 2.93 13.99
C ASN A 209 -45.78 3.68 15.09
N ARG A 210 -44.50 4.03 14.89
CA ARG A 210 -43.80 4.91 15.84
C ARG A 210 -44.20 6.35 15.54
N THR A 211 -45.25 6.84 16.22
CA THR A 211 -45.60 8.27 16.31
C THR A 211 -44.36 9.02 16.84
N GLN A 212 -43.63 9.69 15.96
CA GLN A 212 -42.58 10.60 16.37
C GLN A 212 -43.20 11.91 16.87
N PRO A 213 -42.64 12.50 17.94
CA PRO A 213 -43.00 13.86 18.32
C PRO A 213 -42.72 14.80 17.11
N GLN A 214 -43.66 15.69 16.87
CA GLN A 214 -43.58 16.70 15.81
C GLN A 214 -42.50 17.75 16.16
N ASP A 215 -41.24 17.44 15.94
CA ASP A 215 -40.20 18.46 15.94
C ASP A 215 -39.98 18.89 14.49
N LYS A 216 -40.41 20.14 14.19
CA LYS A 216 -40.32 20.77 12.88
C LYS A 216 -38.90 21.30 12.64
N GLY A 217 -37.91 20.44 12.74
CA GLY A 217 -36.50 20.71 12.34
C GLY A 217 -36.21 20.06 10.99
N ALA A 218 -35.50 20.76 10.12
CA ALA A 218 -35.18 20.41 8.75
C ALA A 218 -34.91 18.89 8.58
N ARG A 219 -35.74 18.25 7.73
CA ARG A 219 -35.51 16.85 7.32
C ARG A 219 -34.19 16.78 6.56
N ASP A 220 -33.26 16.02 7.08
CA ASP A 220 -32.09 15.62 6.32
C ASP A 220 -32.54 14.65 5.20
N PRO A 221 -32.41 15.02 3.92
CA PRO A 221 -32.82 14.16 2.80
C PRO A 221 -32.04 12.82 2.76
N ALA A 222 -30.99 12.67 3.55
CA ALA A 222 -30.20 11.44 3.64
C ALA A 222 -30.84 10.35 4.51
N LEU A 223 -31.92 10.64 5.21
CA LEU A 223 -32.65 9.67 6.04
C LEU A 223 -33.96 9.20 5.35
N GLU A 224 -33.85 8.69 4.13
CA GLU A 224 -34.93 7.96 3.50
C GLU A 224 -35.22 6.66 4.27
N PRO A 225 -36.46 6.41 4.75
CA PRO A 225 -36.76 5.22 5.57
C PRO A 225 -36.80 3.90 4.79
N ASP A 226 -36.55 3.91 3.49
CA ASP A 226 -36.62 2.74 2.60
C ASP A 226 -35.22 2.27 2.09
N ARG A 227 -34.12 2.58 2.79
CA ARG A 227 -32.88 1.84 2.53
C ARG A 227 -33.06 0.40 3.01
N VAL A 228 -33.69 -0.39 2.14
CA VAL A 228 -33.61 -1.85 2.20
C VAL A 228 -32.13 -2.20 2.20
N TRP A 229 -31.65 -2.82 3.27
CA TRP A 229 -30.36 -3.50 3.24
C TRP A 229 -30.39 -4.39 2.02
N ALA A 230 -29.34 -4.30 1.19
CA ALA A 230 -29.32 -4.99 -0.08
C ALA A 230 -29.79 -6.43 0.11
N ALA A 231 -30.74 -6.87 -0.71
CA ALA A 231 -31.38 -8.19 -0.59
C ALA A 231 -30.35 -9.33 -0.74
N ASP A 232 -29.12 -9.00 -1.20
CA ASP A 232 -27.98 -9.90 -1.39
C ASP A 232 -27.18 -10.16 -0.11
N GLY A 233 -27.54 -9.55 1.03
CA GLY A 233 -26.78 -9.69 2.30
C GLY A 233 -25.40 -9.03 2.27
N LYS A 234 -25.12 -8.18 1.29
CA LYS A 234 -23.86 -7.45 1.12
C LYS A 234 -23.94 -6.03 1.62
N ARG A 235 -22.80 -5.44 1.95
CA ARG A 235 -22.64 -4.03 2.31
C ARG A 235 -21.37 -3.45 1.67
N ASN A 236 -21.30 -2.14 1.60
CA ASN A 236 -20.09 -1.47 1.15
C ASN A 236 -18.89 -1.86 2.04
N LYS A 237 -17.73 -2.03 1.42
CA LYS A 237 -16.49 -2.34 2.14
C LYS A 237 -16.13 -1.22 3.11
N ARG A 238 -15.79 -1.59 4.34
CA ARG A 238 -15.38 -0.65 5.40
C ARG A 238 -13.89 -0.32 5.29
N SER A 239 -13.46 0.75 5.96
CA SER A 239 -12.11 1.30 5.90
C SER A 239 -11.09 0.62 6.83
N VAL A 240 -11.47 -0.39 7.61
CA VAL A 240 -10.52 -1.18 8.41
C VAL A 240 -10.47 -2.59 7.85
N TRP A 241 -9.31 -2.93 7.29
CA TRP A 241 -9.07 -4.22 6.63
C TRP A 241 -8.16 -5.09 7.49
N THR A 242 -8.67 -6.21 7.96
CA THR A 242 -7.89 -7.18 8.73
C THR A 242 -7.26 -8.19 7.79
N VAL A 243 -5.96 -8.05 7.55
CA VAL A 243 -5.22 -8.93 6.64
C VAL A 243 -3.91 -9.36 7.31
N THR A 244 -3.72 -10.68 7.39
CA THR A 244 -2.52 -11.28 7.97
C THR A 244 -1.30 -11.03 7.09
N THR A 245 -0.18 -10.63 7.69
CA THR A 245 1.10 -10.56 6.98
C THR A 245 1.54 -11.96 6.57
N LYS A 246 1.91 -12.12 5.31
CA LYS A 246 2.41 -13.39 4.77
C LYS A 246 3.85 -13.17 4.32
N ALA A 247 4.79 -13.95 4.87
CA ALA A 247 6.17 -13.93 4.38
C ALA A 247 6.22 -14.57 2.98
N TYR A 248 6.86 -13.89 2.04
CA TYR A 248 7.16 -14.48 0.74
C TYR A 248 8.52 -15.19 0.81
N LYS A 249 8.56 -16.49 0.53
CA LYS A 249 9.77 -17.33 0.72
C LYS A 249 10.96 -16.94 -0.19
N GLY A 250 10.69 -16.24 -1.30
CA GLY A 250 11.70 -15.81 -2.28
C GLY A 250 12.22 -14.38 -2.09
N ALA A 251 11.56 -13.57 -1.26
CA ALA A 251 11.96 -12.18 -1.03
C ALA A 251 12.27 -11.96 0.45
N HIS A 252 13.46 -11.48 0.74
CA HIS A 252 13.88 -11.15 2.10
C HIS A 252 13.25 -9.86 2.64
N PHE A 253 12.30 -9.27 1.92
CA PHE A 253 11.73 -7.96 2.23
C PHE A 253 10.23 -8.05 2.51
N ALA A 254 9.72 -7.11 3.32
CA ALA A 254 8.31 -7.01 3.64
C ALA A 254 7.52 -6.58 2.39
N THR A 255 6.88 -7.55 1.76
CA THR A 255 5.91 -7.31 0.70
C THR A 255 4.53 -7.31 1.31
N TYR A 256 3.65 -6.44 0.84
CA TYR A 256 2.25 -6.53 1.24
C TYR A 256 1.61 -7.81 0.67
N PRO A 257 0.66 -8.43 1.38
CA PRO A 257 -0.01 -9.65 0.91
C PRO A 257 -0.97 -9.33 -0.25
N LYS A 258 -1.17 -10.32 -1.15
CA LYS A 258 -2.12 -10.19 -2.27
C LYS A 258 -3.51 -9.81 -1.81
N ASP A 259 -3.98 -10.40 -0.73
CA ASP A 259 -5.31 -10.16 -0.15
C ASP A 259 -5.53 -8.69 0.26
N LEU A 260 -4.45 -7.95 0.55
CA LEU A 260 -4.53 -6.54 0.90
C LEU A 260 -4.84 -5.65 -0.29
N ILE A 261 -4.20 -5.91 -1.44
CA ILE A 261 -4.30 -5.03 -2.60
C ILE A 261 -5.33 -5.51 -3.62
N GLN A 262 -5.82 -6.73 -3.50
CA GLN A 262 -6.90 -7.24 -4.36
C GLN A 262 -8.12 -6.31 -4.38
N PRO A 263 -8.64 -5.79 -3.24
CA PRO A 263 -9.73 -4.81 -3.28
C PRO A 263 -9.37 -3.52 -4.02
N CYS A 264 -8.10 -3.08 -3.94
CA CYS A 264 -7.65 -1.88 -4.65
C CYS A 264 -7.67 -2.08 -6.18
N VAL A 265 -7.22 -3.27 -6.65
CA VAL A 265 -7.27 -3.64 -8.07
C VAL A 265 -8.71 -3.74 -8.56
N LEU A 266 -9.56 -4.43 -7.81
CA LEU A 266 -10.95 -4.67 -8.20
C LEU A 266 -11.77 -3.38 -8.24
N ALA A 267 -11.60 -2.52 -7.24
CA ALA A 267 -12.32 -1.25 -7.16
C ALA A 267 -11.77 -0.18 -8.11
N GLY A 268 -10.45 -0.10 -8.25
CA GLY A 268 -9.79 1.00 -8.95
C GLY A 268 -9.52 0.78 -10.43
N CYS A 269 -9.61 -0.46 -10.93
CA CYS A 269 -9.28 -0.77 -12.31
C CYS A 269 -10.35 -1.64 -12.99
N PRO A 270 -10.95 -1.22 -14.11
CA PRO A 270 -11.85 -2.08 -14.87
C PRO A 270 -11.11 -3.29 -15.46
N VAL A 271 -11.84 -4.37 -15.77
CA VAL A 271 -11.27 -5.51 -16.50
C VAL A 271 -10.70 -5.04 -17.84
N GLY A 272 -9.51 -5.53 -18.19
CA GLY A 272 -8.77 -5.06 -19.38
C GLY A 272 -8.05 -3.72 -19.20
N GLY A 273 -8.30 -2.99 -18.10
CA GLY A 273 -7.59 -1.77 -17.75
C GLY A 273 -6.15 -2.05 -17.31
N THR A 274 -5.35 -1.00 -17.12
CA THR A 274 -3.93 -1.08 -16.76
C THR A 274 -3.70 -0.61 -15.33
N VAL A 275 -3.08 -1.45 -14.52
CA VAL A 275 -2.55 -1.15 -13.19
C VAL A 275 -1.09 -0.74 -13.31
N PHE A 276 -0.67 0.29 -12.58
CA PHE A 276 0.72 0.74 -12.52
C PHE A 276 1.27 0.66 -11.08
N ASP A 277 2.53 0.27 -10.96
CA ASP A 277 3.27 0.29 -9.70
C ASP A 277 4.69 0.87 -9.92
N PRO A 278 5.00 2.08 -9.40
CA PRO A 278 6.33 2.66 -9.52
C PRO A 278 7.42 1.94 -8.71
N PHE A 279 7.04 1.00 -7.84
CA PHE A 279 7.95 0.25 -6.96
C PHE A 279 7.58 -1.23 -6.98
N THR A 280 7.76 -1.88 -8.12
CA THR A 280 7.31 -3.26 -8.40
C THR A 280 7.77 -4.27 -7.35
N GLY A 281 9.00 -4.15 -6.87
CA GLY A 281 9.59 -5.09 -5.91
C GLY A 281 9.46 -6.53 -6.36
N SER A 282 8.87 -7.38 -5.54
CA SER A 282 8.63 -8.80 -5.85
C SER A 282 7.44 -9.08 -6.78
N GLY A 283 6.82 -8.07 -7.39
CA GLY A 283 5.73 -8.23 -8.36
C GLY A 283 4.36 -8.57 -7.79
N THR A 284 4.10 -8.30 -6.51
CA THR A 284 2.79 -8.62 -5.90
C THR A 284 1.63 -7.93 -6.62
N THR A 285 1.77 -6.63 -6.96
CA THR A 285 0.76 -5.88 -7.71
C THR A 285 0.52 -6.48 -9.08
N ALA A 286 1.60 -6.87 -9.78
CA ALA A 286 1.54 -7.50 -11.10
C ALA A 286 0.73 -8.79 -11.06
N VAL A 287 1.06 -9.70 -10.14
CA VAL A 287 0.35 -10.98 -9.99
C VAL A 287 -1.13 -10.75 -9.75
N VAL A 288 -1.51 -9.85 -8.83
CA VAL A 288 -2.93 -9.58 -8.54
C VAL A 288 -3.63 -8.96 -9.74
N ALA A 289 -3.03 -7.98 -10.42
CA ALA A 289 -3.61 -7.35 -11.60
C ALA A 289 -3.89 -8.38 -12.71
N LEU A 290 -2.88 -9.16 -13.07
CA LEU A 290 -2.98 -10.17 -14.14
C LEU A 290 -3.97 -11.28 -13.81
N THR A 291 -3.95 -11.81 -12.59
CA THR A 291 -4.89 -12.83 -12.12
C THR A 291 -6.35 -12.36 -12.24
N HIS A 292 -6.59 -11.07 -12.07
CA HIS A 292 -7.94 -10.50 -12.18
C HIS A 292 -8.25 -9.91 -13.55
N GLY A 293 -7.51 -10.22 -14.60
CA GLY A 293 -7.83 -9.80 -15.96
C GLY A 293 -7.48 -8.34 -16.27
N ARG A 294 -6.51 -7.75 -15.57
CA ARG A 294 -5.98 -6.41 -15.84
C ARG A 294 -4.59 -6.49 -16.43
N ASN A 295 -4.20 -5.49 -17.21
CA ASN A 295 -2.83 -5.31 -17.65
C ASN A 295 -1.99 -4.70 -16.52
N TYR A 296 -0.68 -4.86 -16.60
CA TYR A 296 0.24 -4.34 -15.61
C TYR A 296 1.41 -3.61 -16.28
N ILE A 297 1.80 -2.47 -15.73
CA ILE A 297 3.07 -1.80 -16.00
C ILE A 297 3.69 -1.47 -14.65
N GLY A 298 5.00 -1.63 -14.51
CA GLY A 298 5.72 -1.23 -13.31
C GLY A 298 7.12 -0.76 -13.60
N THR A 299 7.74 -0.09 -12.63
CA THR A 299 9.15 0.25 -12.63
C THR A 299 9.86 -0.44 -11.47
N GLU A 300 11.12 -0.83 -11.64
CA GLU A 300 11.94 -1.43 -10.61
C GLU A 300 13.40 -1.03 -10.81
N LEU A 301 14.04 -0.54 -9.75
CA LEU A 301 15.42 -0.07 -9.79
C LEU A 301 16.42 -1.23 -9.80
N ASN A 302 16.12 -2.30 -9.05
CA ASN A 302 17.03 -3.42 -8.86
C ASN A 302 16.76 -4.54 -9.89
N PRO A 303 17.74 -4.90 -10.75
CA PRO A 303 17.56 -5.94 -11.78
C PRO A 303 17.24 -7.32 -11.20
N GLU A 304 17.69 -7.63 -9.97
CA GLU A 304 17.38 -8.92 -9.35
C GLU A 304 15.91 -8.99 -8.92
N TYR A 305 15.31 -7.86 -8.53
CA TYR A 305 13.86 -7.81 -8.26
C TYR A 305 13.04 -7.90 -9.53
N VAL A 306 13.51 -7.35 -10.66
CA VAL A 306 12.87 -7.56 -11.96
C VAL A 306 12.80 -9.05 -12.28
N LYS A 307 13.93 -9.77 -12.17
CA LYS A 307 13.97 -11.22 -12.40
C LYS A 307 13.04 -12.00 -11.47
N LEU A 308 13.02 -11.60 -10.19
CA LEU A 308 12.14 -12.22 -9.18
C LEU A 308 10.67 -12.00 -9.52
N ALA A 309 10.28 -10.79 -9.90
CA ALA A 309 8.92 -10.43 -10.27
C ALA A 309 8.46 -11.18 -11.53
N GLU A 310 9.31 -11.25 -12.57
CA GLU A 310 9.02 -12.00 -13.80
C GLU A 310 8.85 -13.50 -13.53
N ALA A 311 9.75 -14.10 -12.73
CA ALA A 311 9.64 -15.51 -12.35
C ALA A 311 8.34 -15.78 -11.57
N ARG A 312 7.98 -14.87 -10.67
CA ARG A 312 6.75 -14.97 -9.88
C ARG A 312 5.49 -14.81 -10.73
N ILE A 313 5.49 -13.90 -11.69
CA ILE A 313 4.38 -13.74 -12.64
C ILE A 313 4.20 -15.03 -13.44
N ALA A 314 5.29 -15.61 -13.94
CA ALA A 314 5.24 -16.87 -14.70
C ALA A 314 4.71 -18.06 -13.88
N ASP A 315 5.02 -18.11 -12.57
CA ASP A 315 4.59 -19.20 -11.67
C ASP A 315 3.15 -19.02 -11.18
N GLU A 316 2.77 -17.80 -10.79
CA GLU A 316 1.52 -17.57 -10.06
C GLU A 316 0.33 -17.10 -10.94
N VAL A 317 0.60 -16.61 -12.18
CA VAL A 317 -0.47 -16.18 -13.09
C VAL A 317 -0.85 -17.34 -14.01
N PRO A 318 -2.10 -17.85 -13.96
CA PRO A 318 -2.53 -18.95 -14.80
C PRO A 318 -2.34 -18.65 -16.29
N ASN A 319 -1.65 -19.52 -17.01
CA ASN A 319 -1.60 -19.47 -18.47
C ASN A 319 -2.99 -19.78 -19.02
N THR A 320 -3.71 -18.73 -19.46
CA THR A 320 -5.05 -18.87 -20.05
C THR A 320 -5.08 -19.66 -21.36
N LEU A 321 -3.93 -20.15 -21.86
CA LEU A 321 -3.83 -20.96 -23.08
C LEU A 321 -4.05 -22.46 -22.85
N GLU A 322 -3.89 -22.98 -21.63
CA GLU A 322 -4.06 -24.43 -21.38
C GLU A 322 -5.52 -24.83 -21.18
N ASN A 323 -6.42 -23.91 -20.83
CA ASN A 323 -7.83 -24.20 -20.57
C ASN A 323 -8.74 -24.17 -21.83
N CYS A 324 -8.21 -23.81 -22.99
CA CYS A 324 -8.97 -23.82 -24.26
C CYS A 324 -8.77 -25.09 -25.11
N LEU A 325 -7.98 -26.07 -24.64
CA LEU A 325 -7.69 -27.30 -25.38
C LEU A 325 -8.25 -28.56 -24.71
N THR A 326 -9.07 -28.42 -23.65
CA THR A 326 -9.67 -29.57 -22.92
C THR A 326 -11.20 -29.51 -22.85
N ASP A 327 -11.89 -28.98 -23.87
CA ASP A 327 -13.33 -29.21 -24.10
C ASP A 327 -13.56 -29.74 -25.53
#